data_d5eaeb2a77f2db596c693fc3b40abc9b
#
_entry.id   d5eaeb2a77f2db596c693fc3b40abc9b
#
_cell.length_a   1.000
_cell.length_b   1.000
_cell.length_c   1.000
_cell.angle_alpha   90.00
_cell.angle_beta   90.00
_cell.angle_gamma   90.00
#
_symmetry.space_group_name_H-M   'P 1'
#
loop_
_entity.id
_entity.type
_entity.pdbx_description
1 polymer ?
#
loop_
_entity_poly.entity_id
_entity_poly.type
_entity_poly.pdbx_seq_one_letter_code
_entity_poly.pdbx_strand_id
1 'polypeptide(L)'
;MPRLRTPPNGVVVFDLDDTVLAVNSFPLWAMAMIRGRFPRLTLWRRAAVSLATIRALAARKAGLISHETLKWRLQRLWQEAVRGDNGAAERDLASHLARFVRPGLAGVLAAVADGRIEGVLATAAAADYAEALGRTLGFRHVLATPRVREEGSPSNVGVRKRDAVLNYIERRGWSGRPILFFTDHAEDLPLILRSHTVYWFGKEDERRVMAHRLQPQGITLLPGARGEEIITRVDMGAGS
;
A
#
# COMPACT_ATOMS: atom_id res chain seq x y z
N MET A 1 32.52 0.67 -3.39
CA MET A 1 31.09 0.33 -3.26
C MET A 1 30.39 0.75 -4.53
N PRO A 2 29.63 -0.13 -5.22
CA PRO A 2 28.93 0.25 -6.44
C PRO A 2 27.89 1.32 -6.09
N ARG A 3 27.99 2.48 -6.73
CA ARG A 3 26.99 3.55 -6.62
C ARG A 3 25.74 3.10 -7.37
N LEU A 4 24.71 2.72 -6.65
CA LEU A 4 23.39 2.46 -7.22
C LEU A 4 22.87 3.76 -7.83
N ARG A 5 22.91 3.86 -9.13
CA ARG A 5 22.30 5.00 -9.85
C ARG A 5 20.81 4.72 -9.91
N THR A 6 20.00 5.52 -9.25
CA THR A 6 18.59 5.66 -9.62
C THR A 6 18.59 6.39 -10.95
N PRO A 7 18.15 5.77 -12.05
CA PRO A 7 18.06 6.51 -13.30
C PRO A 7 17.03 7.63 -13.10
N PRO A 8 17.26 8.83 -13.64
CA PRO A 8 16.33 9.95 -13.54
C PRO A 8 14.91 9.64 -14.06
N ASN A 9 14.73 8.52 -14.74
CA ASN A 9 13.47 8.05 -15.32
C ASN A 9 12.90 6.77 -14.68
N GLY A 10 13.29 6.43 -13.44
CA GLY A 10 12.76 5.25 -12.73
C GLY A 10 11.33 5.45 -12.24
N VAL A 11 10.60 4.34 -12.07
CA VAL A 11 9.29 4.31 -11.39
C VAL A 11 9.50 3.77 -9.98
N VAL A 12 9.02 4.49 -8.98
CA VAL A 12 9.10 4.05 -7.58
C VAL A 12 7.75 3.51 -7.16
N VAL A 13 7.72 2.23 -6.79
CA VAL A 13 6.52 1.54 -6.33
C VAL A 13 6.63 1.36 -4.82
N PHE A 14 5.54 1.64 -4.11
CA PHE A 14 5.47 1.52 -2.65
C PHE A 14 4.36 0.54 -2.27
N ASP A 15 4.68 -0.42 -1.42
CA ASP A 15 3.65 -1.07 -0.61
C ASP A 15 3.25 -0.14 0.55
N LEU A 16 2.08 -0.40 1.15
CA LEU A 16 1.50 0.48 2.17
C LEU A 16 1.78 -0.02 3.58
N ASP A 17 1.19 -1.18 3.91
CA ASP A 17 1.17 -1.73 5.26
C ASP A 17 2.57 -2.23 5.65
N ASP A 18 3.00 -1.91 6.88
CA ASP A 18 4.33 -2.26 7.39
C ASP A 18 5.51 -1.77 6.51
N THR A 19 5.23 -1.03 5.42
CA THR A 19 6.20 -0.41 4.51
C THR A 19 6.15 1.12 4.59
N VAL A 20 5.19 1.79 3.94
CA VAL A 20 4.98 3.26 4.07
C VAL A 20 4.45 3.60 5.45
N LEU A 21 3.48 2.85 5.93
CA LEU A 21 3.03 2.90 7.32
C LEU A 21 3.91 1.98 8.17
N ALA A 22 4.16 2.37 9.41
CA ALA A 22 4.84 1.53 10.41
C ALA A 22 3.89 0.51 11.07
N VAL A 23 2.68 0.34 10.52
CA VAL A 23 1.61 -0.51 11.05
C VAL A 23 0.79 -1.11 9.91
N ASN A 24 0.09 -2.20 10.19
CA ASN A 24 -0.94 -2.72 9.30
C ASN A 24 -2.23 -1.90 9.42
N SER A 25 -2.73 -1.37 8.31
CA SER A 25 -3.91 -0.49 8.28
C SER A 25 -5.24 -1.24 8.43
N PHE A 26 -5.30 -2.53 8.10
CA PHE A 26 -6.53 -3.31 8.14
C PHE A 26 -7.17 -3.39 9.54
N PRO A 27 -6.43 -3.68 10.64
CA PRO A 27 -6.99 -3.63 11.99
C PRO A 27 -7.49 -2.24 12.39
N LEU A 28 -6.81 -1.17 11.95
CA LEU A 28 -7.21 0.21 12.24
C LEU A 28 -8.50 0.58 11.52
N TRP A 29 -8.65 0.17 10.27
CA TRP A 29 -9.88 0.32 9.51
C TRP A 29 -11.05 -0.45 10.16
N ALA A 30 -10.86 -1.73 10.50
CA ALA A 30 -11.86 -2.52 11.21
C ALA A 30 -12.24 -1.86 12.56
N MET A 31 -11.28 -1.33 13.29
CA MET A 31 -11.51 -0.62 14.55
C MET A 31 -12.31 0.68 14.35
N ALA A 32 -12.07 1.42 13.26
CA ALA A 32 -12.86 2.61 12.90
C ALA A 32 -14.33 2.24 12.68
N MET A 33 -14.60 1.09 12.03
CA MET A 33 -15.95 0.55 11.84
C MET A 33 -16.61 0.16 13.18
N ILE A 34 -15.87 -0.55 14.04
CA ILE A 34 -16.38 -0.95 15.38
C ILE A 34 -16.68 0.28 16.24
N ARG A 35 -15.85 1.31 16.19
CA ARG A 35 -16.07 2.56 16.94
C ARG A 35 -17.15 3.46 16.35
N GLY A 36 -17.77 3.06 15.23
CA GLY A 36 -18.83 3.81 14.58
C GLY A 36 -18.40 5.19 14.10
N ARG A 37 -17.18 5.34 13.61
CA ARG A 37 -16.63 6.61 13.06
C ARG A 37 -17.31 7.00 11.75
N PHE A 38 -18.62 7.15 11.78
CA PHE A 38 -19.46 7.54 10.65
C PHE A 38 -20.32 8.76 11.06
N PRO A 39 -19.83 9.98 10.88
CA PRO A 39 -20.48 11.17 11.45
C PRO A 39 -21.92 11.38 10.97
N ARG A 40 -22.28 10.91 9.79
CA ARG A 40 -23.62 11.06 9.20
C ARG A 40 -24.59 9.91 9.50
N LEU A 41 -24.13 8.82 10.12
CA LEU A 41 -25.03 7.74 10.51
C LEU A 41 -25.71 8.03 11.84
N THR A 42 -26.98 7.60 11.95
CA THR A 42 -27.70 7.56 13.22
C THR A 42 -27.06 6.57 14.19
N LEU A 43 -27.24 6.76 15.48
CA LEU A 43 -26.62 5.92 16.52
C LEU A 43 -26.92 4.43 16.34
N TRP A 44 -28.17 4.08 16.05
CA TRP A 44 -28.55 2.68 15.87
C TRP A 44 -27.91 2.07 14.60
N ARG A 45 -27.74 2.84 13.50
CA ARG A 45 -27.03 2.37 12.31
C ARG A 45 -25.54 2.19 12.56
N ARG A 46 -24.91 3.08 13.34
CA ARG A 46 -23.53 2.90 13.80
C ARG A 46 -23.39 1.60 14.61
N ALA A 47 -24.30 1.35 15.56
CA ALA A 47 -24.32 0.12 16.34
C ALA A 47 -24.49 -1.13 15.46
N ALA A 48 -25.35 -1.07 14.43
CA ALA A 48 -25.54 -2.17 13.49
C ALA A 48 -24.26 -2.47 12.69
N VAL A 49 -23.56 -1.45 12.17
CA VAL A 49 -22.27 -1.61 11.48
C VAL A 49 -21.21 -2.19 12.43
N SER A 50 -21.11 -1.66 13.65
CA SER A 50 -20.17 -2.17 14.66
C SER A 50 -20.42 -3.65 14.96
N LEU A 51 -21.66 -4.04 15.20
CA LEU A 51 -22.02 -5.44 15.49
C LEU A 51 -21.76 -6.35 14.30
N ALA A 52 -22.09 -5.93 13.07
CA ALA A 52 -21.83 -6.69 11.86
C ALA A 52 -20.31 -6.89 11.63
N THR A 53 -19.52 -5.86 11.90
CA THR A 53 -18.04 -5.93 11.84
C THR A 53 -17.49 -6.93 12.85
N ILE A 54 -17.93 -6.85 14.11
CA ILE A 54 -17.51 -7.78 15.17
C ILE A 54 -17.88 -9.21 14.80
N ARG A 55 -19.10 -9.46 14.30
CA ARG A 55 -19.53 -10.79 13.85
C ARG A 55 -18.67 -11.33 12.69
N ALA A 56 -18.31 -10.50 11.71
CA ALA A 56 -17.45 -10.90 10.62
C ALA A 56 -16.04 -11.29 11.11
N LEU A 57 -15.46 -10.49 12.02
CA LEU A 57 -14.15 -10.78 12.64
C LEU A 57 -14.20 -12.06 13.49
N ALA A 58 -15.26 -12.26 14.27
CA ALA A 58 -15.47 -13.48 15.07
C ALA A 58 -15.60 -14.72 14.15
N ALA A 59 -16.38 -14.64 13.08
CA ALA A 59 -16.50 -15.71 12.10
C ALA A 59 -15.16 -16.07 11.46
N ARG A 60 -14.32 -15.06 11.16
CA ARG A 60 -12.96 -15.30 10.67
C ARG A 60 -12.07 -15.98 11.71
N LYS A 61 -12.13 -15.52 12.95
CA LYS A 61 -11.37 -16.11 14.06
C LYS A 61 -11.78 -17.56 14.33
N ALA A 62 -13.05 -17.88 14.17
CA ALA A 62 -13.59 -19.23 14.29
C ALA A 62 -13.32 -20.12 13.03
N GLY A 63 -12.64 -19.62 12.01
CA GLY A 63 -12.37 -20.37 10.79
C GLY A 63 -13.57 -20.57 9.85
N LEU A 64 -14.71 -19.90 10.12
CA LEU A 64 -15.94 -20.06 9.36
C LEU A 64 -15.92 -19.33 8.00
N ILE A 65 -15.05 -18.34 7.84
CA ILE A 65 -14.88 -17.59 6.59
C ILE A 65 -13.40 -17.38 6.28
N SER A 66 -13.09 -17.23 4.99
CA SER A 66 -11.73 -16.91 4.54
C SER A 66 -11.35 -15.45 4.85
N HIS A 67 -10.05 -15.12 4.73
CA HIS A 67 -9.59 -13.72 4.84
C HIS A 67 -10.18 -12.84 3.72
N GLU A 68 -10.29 -13.37 2.52
CA GLU A 68 -10.89 -12.67 1.38
C GLU A 68 -12.38 -12.40 1.57
N THR A 69 -13.12 -13.38 2.09
CA THR A 69 -14.53 -13.20 2.47
C THR A 69 -14.68 -12.14 3.55
N LEU A 70 -13.81 -12.14 4.57
CA LEU A 70 -13.82 -11.08 5.59
C LEU A 70 -13.61 -9.70 4.96
N LYS A 71 -12.56 -9.52 4.16
CA LYS A 71 -12.28 -8.25 3.48
C LYS A 71 -13.46 -7.79 2.64
N TRP A 72 -14.04 -8.67 1.86
CA TRP A 72 -15.22 -8.36 1.03
C TRP A 72 -16.42 -7.90 1.88
N ARG A 73 -16.73 -8.61 2.99
CA ARG A 73 -17.82 -8.23 3.90
C ARG A 73 -17.59 -6.86 4.52
N LEU A 74 -16.37 -6.58 4.98
CA LEU A 74 -16.04 -5.28 5.57
C LEU A 74 -16.10 -4.16 4.52
N GLN A 75 -15.63 -4.39 3.29
CA GLN A 75 -15.78 -3.42 2.21
C GLN A 75 -17.24 -3.08 1.92
N ARG A 76 -18.12 -4.08 1.85
CA ARG A 76 -19.55 -3.85 1.65
C ARG A 76 -20.17 -3.06 2.78
N LEU A 77 -19.92 -3.45 4.03
CA LEU A 77 -20.41 -2.72 5.21
C LEU A 77 -19.92 -1.27 5.23
N TRP A 78 -18.64 -1.04 4.88
CA TRP A 78 -18.06 0.29 4.78
C TRP A 78 -18.78 1.12 3.71
N GLN A 79 -18.89 0.61 2.48
CA GLN A 79 -19.52 1.30 1.36
C GLN A 79 -20.98 1.68 1.65
N GLU A 80 -21.72 0.79 2.31
CA GLU A 80 -23.09 1.08 2.77
C GLU A 80 -23.11 2.16 3.85
N ALA A 81 -22.15 2.13 4.78
CA ALA A 81 -22.07 3.09 5.88
C ALA A 81 -21.67 4.50 5.43
N VAL A 82 -20.79 4.61 4.42
CA VAL A 82 -20.30 5.92 3.92
C VAL A 82 -21.15 6.48 2.78
N ARG A 83 -22.20 5.77 2.37
CA ARG A 83 -23.05 6.23 1.27
C ARG A 83 -23.60 7.62 1.55
N GLY A 84 -23.25 8.59 0.69
CA GLY A 84 -23.70 9.98 0.80
C GLY A 84 -22.96 10.84 1.83
N ASP A 85 -21.82 10.35 2.39
CA ASP A 85 -20.99 11.15 3.31
C ASP A 85 -19.97 12.05 2.61
N ASN A 86 -19.94 12.01 1.26
CA ASN A 86 -19.00 12.75 0.42
C ASN A 86 -17.52 12.49 0.76
N GLY A 87 -17.21 11.26 1.16
CA GLY A 87 -15.85 10.82 1.50
C GLY A 87 -15.34 11.35 2.85
N ALA A 88 -16.20 11.80 3.74
CA ALA A 88 -15.79 12.34 5.03
C ALA A 88 -15.14 11.28 5.92
N ALA A 89 -15.74 10.09 6.02
CA ALA A 89 -15.18 8.98 6.78
C ALA A 89 -13.85 8.46 6.19
N GLU A 90 -13.74 8.42 4.85
CA GLU A 90 -12.49 8.04 4.17
C GLU A 90 -11.36 9.04 4.48
N ARG A 91 -11.66 10.36 4.45
CA ARG A 91 -10.68 11.41 4.80
C ARG A 91 -10.29 11.39 6.28
N ASP A 92 -11.24 11.19 7.20
CA ASP A 92 -10.94 11.05 8.63
C ASP A 92 -10.01 9.87 8.89
N LEU A 93 -10.33 8.71 8.30
CA LEU A 93 -9.49 7.53 8.42
C LEU A 93 -8.11 7.75 7.78
N ALA A 94 -8.03 8.34 6.59
CA ALA A 94 -6.78 8.66 5.92
C ALA A 94 -5.89 9.58 6.77
N SER A 95 -6.47 10.64 7.35
CA SER A 95 -5.77 11.55 8.26
C SER A 95 -5.28 10.85 9.53
N HIS A 96 -6.06 9.89 10.04
CA HIS A 96 -5.65 9.07 11.18
C HIS A 96 -4.47 8.14 10.81
N LEU A 97 -4.56 7.45 9.68
CA LEU A 97 -3.52 6.52 9.20
C LEU A 97 -2.22 7.25 8.82
N ALA A 98 -2.30 8.46 8.28
CA ALA A 98 -1.12 9.25 7.92
C ALA A 98 -0.19 9.54 9.12
N ARG A 99 -0.67 9.46 10.35
CA ARG A 99 0.15 9.60 11.57
C ARG A 99 1.12 8.44 11.78
N PHE A 100 0.90 7.32 11.12
CA PHE A 100 1.74 6.12 11.20
C PHE A 100 2.73 6.02 10.06
N VAL A 101 2.86 7.05 9.22
CA VAL A 101 3.89 7.10 8.17
C VAL A 101 5.28 7.02 8.81
N ARG A 102 6.15 6.18 8.24
CA ARG A 102 7.53 6.06 8.70
C ARG A 102 8.28 7.39 8.51
N PRO A 103 8.86 7.96 9.57
CA PRO A 103 9.58 9.25 9.47
C PRO A 103 10.68 9.23 8.39
N GLY A 104 11.40 8.10 8.26
CA GLY A 104 12.45 7.92 7.26
C GLY A 104 11.97 7.93 5.79
N LEU A 105 10.68 8.00 5.51
CA LEU A 105 10.13 8.13 4.16
C LEU A 105 9.58 9.53 3.86
N ALA A 106 9.60 10.44 4.83
CA ALA A 106 8.98 11.76 4.69
C ALA A 106 9.52 12.53 3.47
N GLY A 107 10.84 12.54 3.28
CA GLY A 107 11.47 13.22 2.15
C GLY A 107 11.13 12.57 0.80
N VAL A 108 11.12 11.21 0.72
CA VAL A 108 10.74 10.50 -0.52
C VAL A 108 9.29 10.77 -0.87
N LEU A 109 8.39 10.76 0.11
CA LEU A 109 6.97 11.05 -0.09
C LEU A 109 6.77 12.52 -0.52
N ALA A 110 7.51 13.47 0.05
CA ALA A 110 7.50 14.86 -0.42
C ALA A 110 7.94 14.96 -1.88
N ALA A 111 9.00 14.25 -2.30
CA ALA A 111 9.44 14.23 -3.68
C ALA A 111 8.41 13.59 -4.64
N VAL A 112 7.62 12.61 -4.17
CA VAL A 112 6.47 12.06 -4.92
C VAL A 112 5.35 13.09 -5.03
N ALA A 113 5.00 13.77 -3.95
CA ALA A 113 3.95 14.80 -3.92
C ALA A 113 4.28 15.97 -4.86
N ASP A 114 5.54 16.40 -4.88
CA ASP A 114 6.06 17.47 -5.73
C ASP A 114 6.23 17.03 -7.21
N GLY A 115 6.08 15.74 -7.50
CA GLY A 115 6.26 15.19 -8.85
C GLY A 115 7.71 15.06 -9.31
N ARG A 116 8.69 15.20 -8.40
CA ARG A 116 10.11 14.94 -8.67
C ARG A 116 10.40 13.44 -8.82
N ILE A 117 9.55 12.59 -8.26
CA ILE A 117 9.60 11.15 -8.35
C ILE A 117 8.24 10.64 -8.86
N GLU A 118 8.27 9.78 -9.88
CA GLU A 118 7.06 9.07 -10.34
C GLU A 118 6.76 7.93 -9.34
N GLY A 119 5.87 8.23 -8.40
CA GLY A 119 5.48 7.33 -7.31
C GLY A 119 4.15 6.63 -7.55
N VAL A 120 4.11 5.31 -7.35
CA VAL A 120 2.89 4.48 -7.42
C VAL A 120 2.71 3.76 -6.09
N LEU A 121 1.58 3.94 -5.44
CA LEU A 121 1.19 3.15 -4.27
C LEU A 121 0.49 1.88 -4.74
N ALA A 122 1.06 0.70 -4.47
CA ALA A 122 0.51 -0.61 -4.85
C ALA A 122 0.30 -1.46 -3.60
N THR A 123 -0.95 -1.66 -3.19
CA THR A 123 -1.27 -2.25 -1.88
C THR A 123 -2.37 -3.29 -1.93
N ALA A 124 -2.33 -4.23 -1.01
CA ALA A 124 -3.42 -5.15 -0.71
C ALA A 124 -4.58 -4.50 0.05
N ALA A 125 -4.39 -3.31 0.60
CA ALA A 125 -5.43 -2.57 1.31
C ALA A 125 -6.64 -2.26 0.42
N ALA A 126 -7.81 -2.09 1.03
CA ALA A 126 -9.03 -1.79 0.30
C ALA A 126 -9.00 -0.37 -0.29
N ALA A 127 -9.38 -0.22 -1.56
CA ALA A 127 -9.48 1.07 -2.24
C ALA A 127 -10.39 2.05 -1.49
N ASP A 128 -11.30 1.53 -0.67
CA ASP A 128 -12.25 2.27 0.18
C ASP A 128 -11.55 3.32 1.08
N TYR A 129 -10.33 3.05 1.50
CA TYR A 129 -9.54 4.02 2.27
C TYR A 129 -8.14 4.26 1.71
N ALA A 130 -7.57 3.29 1.00
CA ALA A 130 -6.21 3.40 0.47
C ALA A 130 -6.06 4.52 -0.54
N GLU A 131 -7.09 4.80 -1.35
CA GLU A 131 -7.07 5.91 -2.30
C GLU A 131 -7.10 7.28 -1.61
N ALA A 132 -7.91 7.43 -0.56
CA ALA A 132 -7.94 8.68 0.22
C ALA A 132 -6.60 8.90 0.95
N LEU A 133 -6.05 7.84 1.54
CA LEU A 133 -4.73 7.88 2.19
C LEU A 133 -3.62 8.20 1.17
N GLY A 134 -3.61 7.52 0.03
CA GLY A 134 -2.62 7.79 -1.02
C GLY A 134 -2.62 9.25 -1.47
N ARG A 135 -3.81 9.84 -1.69
CA ARG A 135 -3.94 11.29 -1.99
C ARG A 135 -3.40 12.16 -0.86
N THR A 136 -3.68 11.82 0.40
CA THR A 136 -3.17 12.53 1.58
C THR A 136 -1.64 12.49 1.64
N LEU A 137 -1.04 11.38 1.19
CA LEU A 137 0.42 11.19 1.14
C LEU A 137 1.08 11.73 -0.14
N GLY A 138 0.31 12.35 -1.04
CA GLY A 138 0.82 12.94 -2.28
C GLY A 138 0.89 11.99 -3.47
N PHE A 139 0.44 10.74 -3.34
CA PHE A 139 0.38 9.82 -4.48
C PHE A 139 -0.73 10.21 -5.45
N ARG A 140 -0.35 10.37 -6.72
CA ARG A 140 -1.30 10.55 -7.82
C ARG A 140 -1.89 9.23 -8.31
N HIS A 141 -1.23 8.11 -8.00
CA HIS A 141 -1.53 6.78 -8.53
C HIS A 141 -1.56 5.76 -7.40
N VAL A 142 -2.74 5.17 -7.20
CA VAL A 142 -2.99 4.17 -6.16
C VAL A 142 -3.60 2.92 -6.81
N LEU A 143 -2.91 1.80 -6.67
CA LEU A 143 -3.33 0.48 -7.12
C LEU A 143 -3.67 -0.36 -5.87
N ALA A 144 -4.91 -0.31 -5.47
CA ALA A 144 -5.42 -0.98 -4.27
C ALA A 144 -6.35 -2.15 -4.63
N THR A 145 -6.77 -2.92 -3.62
CA THR A 145 -7.84 -3.91 -3.81
C THR A 145 -9.15 -3.20 -4.18
N PRO A 146 -9.77 -3.49 -5.33
CA PRO A 146 -10.92 -2.75 -5.85
C PRO A 146 -12.11 -2.71 -4.88
N ARG A 147 -12.92 -1.63 -4.95
CA ARG A 147 -14.17 -1.50 -4.18
C ARG A 147 -15.24 -2.49 -4.61
N VAL A 148 -15.41 -2.64 -5.92
CA VAL A 148 -16.41 -3.55 -6.49
C VAL A 148 -15.77 -4.90 -6.72
N ARG A 149 -16.23 -5.91 -6.00
CA ARG A 149 -15.74 -7.29 -6.06
C ARG A 149 -16.89 -8.27 -5.86
N GLU A 150 -16.73 -9.46 -6.39
CA GLU A 150 -17.55 -10.61 -6.01
C GLU A 150 -17.00 -11.23 -4.71
N GLU A 151 -17.85 -11.93 -3.95
CA GLU A 151 -17.41 -12.66 -2.77
C GLU A 151 -16.34 -13.70 -3.14
N GLY A 152 -15.27 -13.73 -2.36
CA GLY A 152 -14.13 -14.62 -2.63
C GLY A 152 -13.13 -14.11 -3.68
N SER A 153 -13.39 -12.99 -4.34
CA SER A 153 -12.39 -12.38 -5.24
C SER A 153 -11.13 -12.02 -4.46
N PRO A 154 -9.93 -12.41 -4.94
CA PRO A 154 -8.71 -12.16 -4.20
C PRO A 154 -8.31 -10.69 -4.20
N SER A 155 -7.59 -10.30 -3.15
CA SER A 155 -7.02 -8.97 -2.99
C SER A 155 -5.89 -8.71 -3.99
N ASN A 156 -5.42 -7.46 -4.02
CA ASN A 156 -4.26 -7.03 -4.83
C ASN A 156 -2.93 -7.47 -4.18
N VAL A 157 -2.66 -8.78 -4.19
CA VAL A 157 -1.46 -9.40 -3.62
C VAL A 157 -0.70 -10.25 -4.65
N GLY A 158 0.58 -10.47 -4.44
CA GLY A 158 1.39 -11.40 -5.21
C GLY A 158 1.37 -11.12 -6.71
N VAL A 159 0.99 -12.11 -7.51
CA VAL A 159 0.90 -12.01 -8.98
C VAL A 159 -0.05 -10.89 -9.41
N ARG A 160 -1.17 -10.70 -8.72
CA ARG A 160 -2.13 -9.63 -9.05
C ARG A 160 -1.55 -8.24 -8.83
N LYS A 161 -0.81 -8.03 -7.74
CA LYS A 161 -0.10 -6.76 -7.48
C LYS A 161 0.93 -6.49 -8.59
N ARG A 162 1.72 -7.50 -8.95
CA ARG A 162 2.66 -7.41 -10.08
C ARG A 162 1.95 -6.99 -11.36
N ASP A 163 0.90 -7.69 -11.75
CA ASP A 163 0.19 -7.46 -13.02
C ASP A 163 -0.47 -6.08 -13.03
N ALA A 164 -1.07 -5.66 -11.91
CA ALA A 164 -1.64 -4.32 -11.77
C ALA A 164 -0.58 -3.23 -11.98
N VAL A 165 0.61 -3.39 -11.38
CA VAL A 165 1.73 -2.45 -11.54
C VAL A 165 2.26 -2.44 -12.97
N LEU A 166 2.53 -3.61 -13.55
CA LEU A 166 3.07 -3.69 -14.90
C LEU A 166 2.09 -3.14 -15.96
N ASN A 167 0.81 -3.50 -15.88
CA ASN A 167 -0.23 -2.95 -16.75
C ASN A 167 -0.39 -1.43 -16.58
N TYR A 168 -0.20 -0.92 -15.36
CA TYR A 168 -0.21 0.52 -15.12
C TYR A 168 0.99 1.20 -15.78
N ILE A 169 2.21 0.67 -15.61
CA ILE A 169 3.45 1.16 -16.21
C ILE A 169 3.33 1.18 -17.73
N GLU A 170 2.81 0.11 -18.33
CA GLU A 170 2.60 0.01 -19.78
C GLU A 170 1.63 1.09 -20.29
N ARG A 171 0.46 1.23 -19.66
CA ARG A 171 -0.53 2.26 -20.03
C ARG A 171 -0.01 3.68 -19.90
N ARG A 172 0.99 3.92 -19.06
CA ARG A 172 1.66 5.23 -18.90
C ARG A 172 2.80 5.46 -19.90
N GLY A 173 3.10 4.47 -20.75
CA GLY A 173 4.25 4.53 -21.65
C GLY A 173 5.60 4.48 -20.92
N TRP A 174 5.65 3.88 -19.74
CA TRP A 174 6.85 3.76 -18.91
C TRP A 174 7.53 2.41 -19.04
N SER A 175 7.14 1.60 -20.02
CA SER A 175 7.77 0.30 -20.29
C SER A 175 9.28 0.46 -20.47
N GLY A 176 10.05 -0.43 -19.88
CA GLY A 176 11.52 -0.38 -19.89
C GLY A 176 12.15 0.55 -18.86
N ARG A 177 11.39 1.37 -18.15
CA ARG A 177 11.92 2.13 -17.02
C ARG A 177 12.26 1.20 -15.86
N PRO A 178 13.36 1.43 -15.14
CA PRO A 178 13.69 0.65 -13.95
C PRO A 178 12.65 0.85 -12.84
N ILE A 179 12.29 -0.25 -12.17
CA ILE A 179 11.38 -0.26 -11.04
C ILE A 179 12.20 -0.31 -9.75
N LEU A 180 11.93 0.64 -8.86
CA LEU A 180 12.40 0.62 -7.48
C LEU A 180 11.20 0.28 -6.60
N PHE A 181 11.30 -0.74 -5.78
CA PHE A 181 10.16 -1.23 -5.02
C PHE A 181 10.43 -1.22 -3.51
N PHE A 182 9.52 -0.62 -2.77
CA PHE A 182 9.50 -0.56 -1.32
C PHE A 182 8.49 -1.59 -0.81
N THR A 183 8.94 -2.58 -0.04
CA THR A 183 8.10 -3.66 0.49
C THR A 183 8.68 -4.24 1.78
N ASP A 184 7.84 -4.91 2.57
CA ASP A 184 8.21 -5.61 3.79
C ASP A 184 7.99 -7.13 3.71
N HIS A 185 7.30 -7.63 2.69
CA HIS A 185 6.76 -8.97 2.71
C HIS A 185 7.12 -9.84 1.48
N ALA A 186 7.41 -11.12 1.74
CA ALA A 186 7.78 -12.10 0.70
C ALA A 186 6.64 -12.45 -0.27
N GLU A 187 5.37 -12.17 0.06
CA GLU A 187 4.25 -12.32 -0.88
C GLU A 187 4.38 -11.44 -2.11
N ASP A 188 5.15 -10.36 -2.02
CA ASP A 188 5.45 -9.46 -3.12
C ASP A 188 6.55 -9.99 -4.06
N LEU A 189 7.05 -11.21 -3.86
CA LEU A 189 8.09 -11.84 -4.71
C LEU A 189 7.80 -11.71 -6.22
N PRO A 190 6.56 -11.89 -6.72
CA PRO A 190 6.30 -11.71 -8.16
C PRO A 190 6.63 -10.31 -8.68
N LEU A 191 6.44 -9.25 -7.89
CA LEU A 191 6.80 -7.88 -8.25
C LEU A 191 8.29 -7.61 -7.97
N ILE A 192 8.83 -8.14 -6.89
CA ILE A 192 10.26 -8.08 -6.57
C ILE A 192 11.10 -8.59 -7.76
N LEU A 193 10.71 -9.72 -8.37
CA LEU A 193 11.38 -10.31 -9.55
C LEU A 193 11.30 -9.44 -10.82
N ARG A 194 10.50 -8.39 -10.83
CA ARG A 194 10.38 -7.40 -11.92
C ARG A 194 11.04 -6.07 -11.58
N SER A 195 11.59 -5.95 -10.37
CA SER A 195 12.20 -4.73 -9.85
C SER A 195 13.74 -4.77 -10.06
N HIS A 196 14.35 -3.62 -10.18
CA HIS A 196 15.81 -3.46 -10.28
C HIS A 196 16.45 -3.30 -8.91
N THR A 197 15.77 -2.57 -8.04
CA THR A 197 16.19 -2.34 -6.66
C THR A 197 14.98 -2.49 -5.75
N VAL A 198 15.17 -3.18 -4.64
CA VAL A 198 14.13 -3.38 -3.62
C VAL A 198 14.63 -2.81 -2.29
N TYR A 199 13.80 -1.99 -1.65
CA TYR A 199 14.01 -1.49 -0.30
C TYR A 199 13.13 -2.30 0.65
N TRP A 200 13.79 -3.11 1.49
CA TRP A 200 13.13 -4.09 2.35
C TRP A 200 12.88 -3.52 3.75
N PHE A 201 11.61 -3.51 4.17
CA PHE A 201 11.16 -3.05 5.49
C PHE A 201 10.80 -4.19 6.45
N GLY A 202 10.74 -5.43 5.97
CA GLY A 202 10.53 -6.62 6.79
C GLY A 202 11.75 -6.97 7.66
N LYS A 203 11.72 -8.13 8.29
CA LYS A 203 12.78 -8.57 9.19
C LYS A 203 14.11 -8.76 8.49
N GLU A 204 15.19 -8.52 9.21
CA GLU A 204 16.55 -8.57 8.67
C GLU A 204 16.99 -9.99 8.27
N ASP A 205 16.55 -11.01 9.00
CA ASP A 205 16.80 -12.42 8.68
C ASP A 205 16.09 -12.81 7.36
N GLU A 206 14.84 -12.42 7.19
CA GLU A 206 14.09 -12.60 5.93
C GLU A 206 14.77 -11.85 4.78
N ARG A 207 15.26 -10.62 5.01
CA ARG A 207 16.00 -9.84 4.02
C ARG A 207 17.25 -10.58 3.54
N ARG A 208 18.02 -11.18 4.46
CA ARG A 208 19.25 -11.93 4.10
C ARG A 208 18.94 -13.14 3.24
N VAL A 209 17.93 -13.93 3.61
CA VAL A 209 17.48 -15.09 2.83
C VAL A 209 17.02 -14.63 1.43
N MET A 210 16.23 -13.57 1.36
CA MET A 210 15.72 -13.02 0.10
C MET A 210 16.87 -12.47 -0.76
N ALA A 211 17.84 -11.75 -0.18
CA ALA A 211 18.99 -11.22 -0.91
C ALA A 211 19.80 -12.32 -1.58
N HIS A 212 20.06 -13.41 -0.87
CA HIS A 212 20.75 -14.58 -1.45
C HIS A 212 19.97 -15.19 -2.62
N ARG A 213 18.67 -15.32 -2.47
CA ARG A 213 17.76 -15.86 -3.49
C ARG A 213 17.70 -14.99 -4.74
N LEU A 214 17.78 -13.65 -4.59
CA LEU A 214 17.63 -12.68 -5.68
C LEU A 214 18.94 -12.34 -6.38
N GLN A 215 20.09 -12.65 -5.78
CA GLN A 215 21.40 -12.35 -6.33
C GLN A 215 21.61 -12.89 -7.77
N PRO A 216 21.19 -14.13 -8.11
CA PRO A 216 21.33 -14.65 -9.48
C PRO A 216 20.53 -13.88 -10.53
N GLN A 217 19.46 -13.16 -10.11
CA GLN A 217 18.62 -12.35 -11.00
C GLN A 217 19.14 -10.91 -11.18
N GLY A 218 20.25 -10.55 -10.53
CA GLY A 218 20.81 -9.20 -10.59
C GLY A 218 20.00 -8.14 -9.85
N ILE A 219 19.07 -8.55 -8.98
CA ILE A 219 18.22 -7.64 -8.21
C ILE A 219 18.97 -7.21 -6.95
N THR A 220 19.02 -5.89 -6.73
CA THR A 220 19.65 -5.33 -5.54
C THR A 220 18.61 -5.21 -4.41
N LEU A 221 18.87 -5.85 -3.28
CA LEU A 221 18.03 -5.77 -2.08
C LEU A 221 18.74 -4.96 -0.99
N LEU A 222 18.15 -3.83 -0.61
CA LEU A 222 18.68 -2.89 0.38
C LEU A 222 17.78 -2.81 1.62
N PRO A 223 18.35 -2.48 2.80
CA PRO A 223 17.53 -2.13 3.96
C PRO A 223 16.61 -0.94 3.67
N GLY A 224 15.37 -0.97 4.17
CA GLY A 224 14.40 0.10 3.96
C GLY A 224 14.85 1.48 4.46
N ALA A 225 15.65 1.53 5.53
CA ALA A 225 16.25 2.77 6.05
C ALA A 225 17.13 3.51 5.00
N ARG A 226 17.59 2.83 3.96
CA ARG A 226 18.33 3.46 2.84
C ARG A 226 17.44 4.11 1.78
N GLY A 227 16.12 4.05 1.95
CA GLY A 227 15.17 4.64 1.02
C GLY A 227 15.35 6.15 0.82
N GLU A 228 15.78 6.88 1.86
CA GLU A 228 16.07 8.32 1.77
C GLU A 228 17.23 8.67 0.81
N GLU A 229 18.13 7.74 0.55
CA GLU A 229 19.23 7.97 -0.40
C GLU A 229 18.75 8.24 -1.83
N ILE A 230 17.49 7.91 -2.15
CA ILE A 230 16.88 8.19 -3.46
C ILE A 230 16.81 9.69 -3.71
N ILE A 231 16.48 10.49 -2.68
CA ILE A 231 16.31 11.95 -2.80
C ILE A 231 17.64 12.61 -3.17
N THR A 232 18.70 12.29 -2.46
CA THR A 232 20.03 12.85 -2.70
C THR A 232 20.50 12.61 -4.14
N ARG A 233 20.00 11.58 -4.80
CA ARG A 233 20.35 11.23 -6.17
C ARG A 233 19.50 11.93 -7.22
N VAL A 234 18.22 12.16 -6.93
CA VAL A 234 17.31 12.94 -7.79
C VAL A 234 17.79 14.39 -7.85
N ASP A 235 18.16 14.95 -6.69
CA ASP A 235 18.60 16.34 -6.60
C ASP A 235 19.98 16.56 -7.28
N MET A 236 20.88 15.57 -7.25
CA MET A 236 22.18 15.64 -7.96
C MET A 236 22.06 15.42 -9.49
N GLY A 237 21.00 14.78 -9.97
CA GLY A 237 20.75 14.55 -11.40
C GLY A 237 20.03 15.71 -12.09
N ALA A 238 19.42 16.61 -11.34
CA ALA A 238 18.72 17.79 -11.86
C ALA A 238 19.63 19.01 -12.07
N GLY A 239 20.90 18.90 -11.66
CA GLY A 239 21.91 19.98 -11.75
C GLY A 239 22.99 19.79 -12.83
N SER A 240 22.80 18.84 -13.78
CA SER A 240 23.75 18.57 -14.86
C SER A 240 23.14 18.75 -16.25
#